data_e94f5b31ebdb454c1886085b14530030
#
_entry.id   e94f5b31ebdb454c1886085b14530030
#
_cell.length_a   1.000
_cell.length_b   1.000
_cell.length_c   1.000
_cell.angle_alpha   90.00
_cell.angle_beta   90.00
_cell.angle_gamma   90.00
#
_symmetry.space_group_name_H-M   'P 1'
#
loop_
_entity.id
_entity.type
_entity.pdbx_description
1 polymer ?
#
loop_
_entity_poly.entity_id
_entity_poly.type
_entity_poly.pdbx_seq_one_letter_code
_entity_poly.pdbx_strand_id
1 'polypeptide(L)'
;YIEEDGVFVQTTQLKKEKDSWHAELKIGTQVHASEKSDLSEFDSMMLETCICEGKEVLARSVEPLVMGNSEICQSISLTGITPWSPDTPKLYIVVSRVLCNGIECDCVRTNFGIRTVRFDKDEGFFLNGEHFSILGANVHQDHAGWADAVTRSGIRRDIQMIKECGMNTIRGSHYPHHPYFAQVCDEKGILFWSEMCFWGTGGDKQEGYWTASAYPPNESDQTAFE
;
A
#
# COMPACT_ATOMS: atom_id res chain seq x y z
N TYR A 1 -7.47 -10.18 16.43
CA TYR A 1 -7.90 -9.58 15.16
C TYR A 1 -6.69 -9.01 14.39
N ILE A 2 -6.82 -8.91 13.10
CA ILE A 2 -5.86 -8.21 12.23
C ILE A 2 -6.20 -6.72 12.28
N GLU A 3 -5.20 -5.88 12.48
CA GLU A 3 -5.39 -4.43 12.52
C GLU A 3 -5.93 -3.89 11.19
N GLU A 4 -6.76 -2.84 11.24
CA GLU A 4 -7.21 -2.13 10.04
C GLU A 4 -5.97 -1.58 9.31
N ASP A 5 -5.88 -1.83 7.99
CA ASP A 5 -4.70 -1.55 7.17
C ASP A 5 -3.39 -2.24 7.65
N GLY A 6 -3.49 -3.20 8.57
CA GLY A 6 -2.35 -3.90 9.18
C GLY A 6 -1.71 -4.98 8.30
N VAL A 7 -2.04 -5.07 7.01
CA VAL A 7 -1.40 -6.01 6.07
C VAL A 7 -0.58 -5.24 5.05
N PHE A 8 0.73 -5.38 5.14
CA PHE A 8 1.69 -4.74 4.24
C PHE A 8 2.38 -5.76 3.34
N VAL A 9 2.39 -5.51 2.02
CA VAL A 9 3.00 -6.38 1.03
C VAL A 9 4.14 -5.66 0.32
N GLN A 10 5.32 -6.24 0.36
CA GLN A 10 6.50 -5.74 -0.32
C GLN A 10 7.03 -6.76 -1.32
N THR A 11 7.22 -6.36 -2.57
CA THR A 11 8.00 -7.13 -3.54
C THR A 11 9.48 -6.88 -3.27
N THR A 12 10.17 -7.87 -2.70
CA THR A 12 11.60 -7.77 -2.37
C THR A 12 12.49 -8.12 -3.54
N GLN A 13 12.00 -8.95 -4.45
CA GLN A 13 12.69 -9.32 -5.67
C GLN A 13 11.68 -9.55 -6.79
N LEU A 14 12.05 -9.12 -7.99
CA LEU A 14 11.30 -9.39 -9.23
C LEU A 14 12.30 -9.69 -10.34
N LYS A 15 12.17 -10.86 -10.95
CA LYS A 15 13.06 -11.32 -12.03
C LYS A 15 12.26 -11.92 -13.17
N LYS A 16 12.74 -11.68 -14.39
CA LYS A 16 12.23 -12.36 -15.59
C LYS A 16 13.23 -13.43 -15.99
N GLU A 17 12.78 -14.68 -16.04
CA GLU A 17 13.57 -15.81 -16.51
C GLU A 17 12.88 -16.40 -17.74
N LYS A 18 13.54 -16.29 -18.92
CA LYS A 18 12.93 -16.61 -20.21
C LYS A 18 11.63 -15.80 -20.41
N ASP A 19 10.49 -16.49 -20.43
CA ASP A 19 9.17 -15.89 -20.64
C ASP A 19 8.31 -15.83 -19.36
N SER A 20 8.89 -16.17 -18.21
CA SER A 20 8.19 -16.21 -16.92
C SER A 20 8.74 -15.18 -15.94
N TRP A 21 7.85 -14.52 -15.20
CA TRP A 21 8.22 -13.66 -14.08
C TRP A 21 8.20 -14.43 -12.76
N HIS A 22 9.18 -14.14 -11.92
CA HIS A 22 9.33 -14.67 -10.57
C HIS A 22 9.40 -13.52 -9.58
N ALA A 23 8.67 -13.63 -8.49
CA ALA A 23 8.64 -12.61 -7.44
C ALA A 23 8.87 -13.23 -6.06
N GLU A 24 9.64 -12.51 -5.23
CA GLU A 24 9.74 -12.75 -3.80
C GLU A 24 8.96 -11.65 -3.08
N LEU A 25 8.02 -12.07 -2.24
CA LEU A 25 7.19 -11.18 -1.46
C LEU A 25 7.52 -11.31 0.02
N LYS A 26 7.55 -10.17 0.71
CA LYS A 26 7.53 -10.10 2.17
C LYS A 26 6.17 -9.53 2.58
N ILE A 27 5.47 -10.22 3.45
CA ILE A 27 4.15 -9.83 3.92
C ILE A 27 4.24 -9.65 5.43
N GLY A 28 4.03 -8.42 5.90
CA GLY A 28 3.86 -8.08 7.31
C GLY A 28 2.37 -8.07 7.64
N THR A 29 2.00 -8.71 8.75
CA THR A 29 0.62 -8.68 9.25
C THR A 29 0.63 -8.30 10.71
N GLN A 30 -0.07 -7.21 11.07
CA GLN A 30 -0.24 -6.77 12.44
C GLN A 30 -1.47 -7.44 13.05
N VAL A 31 -1.26 -8.16 14.16
CA VAL A 31 -2.30 -8.93 14.84
C VAL A 31 -2.35 -8.53 16.30
N HIS A 32 -3.54 -8.21 16.78
CA HIS A 32 -3.77 -7.81 18.15
C HIS A 32 -4.74 -8.74 18.86
N ALA A 33 -4.50 -8.95 20.16
CA ALA A 33 -5.47 -9.55 21.04
C ALA A 33 -6.47 -8.47 21.52
N SER A 34 -7.75 -8.82 21.62
CA SER A 34 -8.69 -7.97 22.34
C SER A 34 -8.39 -8.04 23.84
N GLU A 35 -8.45 -6.91 24.54
CA GLU A 35 -8.27 -6.85 26.02
C GLU A 35 -9.22 -7.78 26.80
N LYS A 36 -10.33 -8.16 26.18
CA LYS A 36 -11.36 -9.03 26.78
C LYS A 36 -11.23 -10.50 26.39
N SER A 37 -10.27 -10.85 25.54
CA SER A 37 -10.09 -12.21 25.07
C SER A 37 -9.28 -13.02 26.08
N ASP A 38 -9.84 -14.11 26.57
CA ASP A 38 -9.06 -15.13 27.28
C ASP A 38 -8.39 -16.04 26.22
N LEU A 39 -7.16 -15.73 25.91
CA LEU A 39 -6.41 -16.47 24.91
C LEU A 39 -5.91 -17.82 25.39
N SER A 40 -6.03 -18.11 26.70
CA SER A 40 -5.70 -19.43 27.28
C SER A 40 -6.67 -20.54 26.87
N GLU A 41 -7.83 -20.17 26.29
CA GLU A 41 -8.80 -21.13 25.74
C GLU A 41 -8.36 -21.78 24.41
N PHE A 42 -7.30 -21.23 23.76
CA PHE A 42 -6.82 -21.73 22.48
C PHE A 42 -5.52 -22.51 22.61
N ASP A 43 -5.54 -23.79 22.25
CA ASP A 43 -4.37 -24.64 22.19
C ASP A 43 -3.43 -24.25 21.03
N SER A 44 -4.01 -23.64 19.98
CA SER A 44 -3.27 -23.28 18.76
C SER A 44 -3.86 -22.01 18.16
N MET A 45 -2.99 -21.05 17.90
CA MET A 45 -3.31 -19.86 17.09
C MET A 45 -2.34 -19.73 15.94
N MET A 46 -2.85 -19.55 14.73
CA MET A 46 -2.07 -19.50 13.50
C MET A 46 -2.48 -18.29 12.64
N LEU A 47 -1.50 -17.71 11.94
CA LEU A 47 -1.74 -16.80 10.83
C LEU A 47 -1.59 -17.58 9.52
N GLU A 48 -2.68 -17.70 8.78
CA GLU A 48 -2.68 -18.20 7.42
C GLU A 48 -2.68 -17.03 6.45
N THR A 49 -1.75 -17.02 5.50
CA THR A 49 -1.67 -16.04 4.42
C THR A 49 -1.71 -16.74 3.08
N CYS A 50 -2.69 -16.39 2.25
CA CYS A 50 -2.84 -16.90 0.89
C CYS A 50 -2.67 -15.77 -0.12
N ILE A 51 -1.91 -16.01 -1.19
CA ILE A 51 -1.88 -15.15 -2.37
C ILE A 51 -2.83 -15.72 -3.40
N CYS A 52 -3.77 -14.89 -3.86
CA CYS A 52 -4.81 -15.32 -4.78
C CYS A 52 -4.84 -14.48 -6.07
N GLU A 53 -5.18 -15.13 -7.18
CA GLU A 53 -5.61 -14.52 -8.42
C GLU A 53 -7.07 -14.90 -8.67
N GLY A 54 -7.97 -13.94 -8.48
CA GLY A 54 -9.40 -14.23 -8.51
C GLY A 54 -9.81 -15.26 -7.45
N LYS A 55 -10.17 -16.47 -7.89
CA LYS A 55 -10.54 -17.59 -7.01
C LYS A 55 -9.41 -18.61 -6.80
N GLU A 56 -8.35 -18.51 -7.58
CA GLU A 56 -7.21 -19.42 -7.51
C GLU A 56 -6.24 -19.01 -6.41
N VAL A 57 -5.80 -19.97 -5.61
CA VAL A 57 -4.74 -19.80 -4.61
C VAL A 57 -3.42 -20.14 -5.27
N LEU A 58 -2.56 -19.15 -5.44
CA LEU A 58 -1.25 -19.31 -6.06
C LEU A 58 -0.20 -19.79 -5.05
N ALA A 59 -0.30 -19.32 -3.80
CA ALA A 59 0.60 -19.71 -2.74
C ALA A 59 -0.06 -19.55 -1.37
N ARG A 60 0.46 -20.28 -0.38
CA ARG A 60 -0.03 -20.29 1.00
C ARG A 60 1.15 -20.40 1.97
N SER A 61 1.10 -19.62 3.05
CA SER A 61 1.98 -19.73 4.22
C SER A 61 1.14 -19.81 5.48
N VAL A 62 1.62 -20.55 6.47
CA VAL A 62 0.96 -20.66 7.78
C VAL A 62 2.03 -20.58 8.86
N GLU A 63 1.90 -19.60 9.75
CA GLU A 63 2.84 -19.35 10.85
C GLU A 63 2.12 -19.33 12.20
N PRO A 64 2.75 -19.85 13.26
CA PRO A 64 2.16 -19.77 14.60
C PRO A 64 2.13 -18.32 15.10
N LEU A 65 1.02 -17.94 15.71
CA LEU A 65 0.91 -16.68 16.44
C LEU A 65 1.48 -16.85 17.84
N VAL A 66 2.58 -16.16 18.12
CA VAL A 66 3.21 -16.15 19.46
C VAL A 66 2.68 -14.96 20.23
N MET A 67 2.20 -15.22 21.45
CA MET A 67 1.71 -14.20 22.35
C MET A 67 2.75 -13.09 22.59
N GLY A 68 2.30 -11.84 22.48
CA GLY A 68 3.17 -10.67 22.67
C GLY A 68 3.91 -10.20 21.42
N ASN A 69 3.82 -10.94 20.30
CA ASN A 69 4.33 -10.48 19.01
C ASN A 69 3.16 -9.91 18.19
N SER A 70 3.18 -8.61 17.94
CA SER A 70 2.12 -7.92 17.21
C SER A 70 2.31 -7.93 15.70
N GLU A 71 3.54 -8.18 15.22
CA GLU A 71 3.86 -8.21 13.79
C GLU A 71 4.44 -9.58 13.39
N ILE A 72 3.82 -10.20 12.40
CA ILE A 72 4.28 -11.45 11.79
C ILE A 72 4.72 -11.19 10.36
N CYS A 73 5.97 -11.54 10.05
CA CYS A 73 6.51 -11.41 8.70
C CYS A 73 6.61 -12.79 8.03
N GLN A 74 5.98 -12.92 6.86
CA GLN A 74 6.03 -14.12 6.04
C GLN A 74 6.70 -13.83 4.70
N SER A 75 7.44 -14.79 4.18
CA SER A 75 8.06 -14.71 2.85
C SER A 75 7.41 -15.71 1.91
N ILE A 76 7.00 -15.26 0.72
CA ILE A 76 6.31 -16.08 -0.28
C ILE A 76 6.96 -15.87 -1.63
N SER A 77 7.33 -16.98 -2.30
CA SER A 77 7.83 -16.98 -3.67
C SER A 77 6.71 -17.31 -4.65
N LEU A 78 6.64 -16.57 -5.75
CA LEU A 78 5.67 -16.79 -6.82
C LEU A 78 6.37 -16.93 -8.17
N THR A 79 5.78 -17.75 -9.05
CA THR A 79 6.24 -17.96 -10.42
C THR A 79 5.09 -17.82 -11.40
N GLY A 80 5.37 -17.41 -12.63
CA GLY A 80 4.34 -17.29 -13.67
C GLY A 80 3.40 -16.08 -13.44
N ILE A 81 3.85 -15.10 -12.67
CA ILE A 81 3.04 -13.91 -12.35
C ILE A 81 3.13 -12.85 -13.46
N THR A 82 2.21 -11.94 -13.46
CA THR A 82 2.23 -10.72 -14.28
C THR A 82 2.54 -9.52 -13.38
N PRO A 83 3.66 -8.83 -13.57
CA PRO A 83 3.95 -7.61 -12.81
C PRO A 83 2.94 -6.51 -13.09
N TRP A 84 2.66 -5.71 -12.06
CA TRP A 84 1.85 -4.52 -12.22
C TRP A 84 2.63 -3.44 -12.97
N SER A 85 2.00 -2.83 -13.96
CA SER A 85 2.47 -1.62 -14.63
C SER A 85 1.29 -0.76 -15.04
N PRO A 86 1.50 0.52 -15.43
CA PRO A 86 0.43 1.36 -15.97
C PRO A 86 -0.30 0.76 -17.17
N ASP A 87 0.39 0.00 -18.01
CA ASP A 87 -0.21 -0.65 -19.19
C ASP A 87 -0.87 -1.99 -18.85
N THR A 88 -0.42 -2.64 -17.78
CA THR A 88 -0.94 -3.91 -17.30
C THR A 88 -1.12 -3.84 -15.77
N PRO A 89 -2.20 -3.19 -15.29
CA PRO A 89 -2.41 -2.97 -13.86
C PRO A 89 -2.96 -4.22 -13.17
N LYS A 90 -2.18 -5.29 -13.22
CA LYS A 90 -2.54 -6.57 -12.64
C LYS A 90 -2.50 -6.52 -11.12
N LEU A 91 -3.62 -6.84 -10.48
CA LEU A 91 -3.73 -6.95 -9.04
C LEU A 91 -3.94 -8.38 -8.61
N TYR A 92 -3.35 -8.71 -7.46
CA TYR A 92 -3.50 -9.94 -6.69
C TYR A 92 -4.16 -9.62 -5.36
N ILE A 93 -4.56 -10.63 -4.63
CA ILE A 93 -5.18 -10.49 -3.31
C ILE A 93 -4.38 -11.29 -2.30
N VAL A 94 -3.94 -10.63 -1.23
CA VAL A 94 -3.54 -11.30 0.00
C VAL A 94 -4.79 -11.56 0.83
N VAL A 95 -5.00 -12.80 1.24
CA VAL A 95 -6.02 -13.19 2.20
C VAL A 95 -5.30 -13.62 3.47
N SER A 96 -5.36 -12.81 4.51
CA SER A 96 -4.78 -13.10 5.82
C SER A 96 -5.89 -13.55 6.77
N ARG A 97 -5.71 -14.71 7.42
CA ARG A 97 -6.67 -15.30 8.36
C ARG A 97 -6.01 -15.60 9.68
N VAL A 98 -6.65 -15.23 10.75
CA VAL A 98 -6.33 -15.73 12.10
C VAL A 98 -7.16 -16.98 12.36
N LEU A 99 -6.48 -18.08 12.64
CA LEU A 99 -7.10 -19.37 12.95
C LEU A 99 -6.86 -19.69 14.44
N CYS A 100 -7.93 -19.94 15.17
CA CYS A 100 -7.90 -20.38 16.56
C CYS A 100 -8.42 -21.82 16.64
N ASN A 101 -7.58 -22.77 17.03
CA ASN A 101 -7.89 -24.21 17.00
C ASN A 101 -8.39 -24.67 15.62
N GLY A 102 -7.84 -24.08 14.55
CA GLY A 102 -8.21 -24.40 13.15
C GLY A 102 -9.50 -23.72 12.64
N ILE A 103 -10.17 -22.94 13.49
CA ILE A 103 -11.38 -22.17 13.12
C ILE A 103 -10.98 -20.74 12.78
N GLU A 104 -11.51 -20.19 11.67
CA GLU A 104 -11.30 -18.80 11.29
C GLU A 104 -11.95 -17.85 12.31
N CYS A 105 -11.11 -17.04 12.95
CA CYS A 105 -11.52 -16.02 13.93
C CYS A 105 -11.55 -14.63 13.34
N ASP A 106 -10.70 -14.38 12.31
CA ASP A 106 -10.64 -13.10 11.61
C ASP A 106 -10.08 -13.29 10.20
N CYS A 107 -10.49 -12.42 9.26
CA CYS A 107 -10.07 -12.50 7.88
C CYS A 107 -10.03 -11.12 7.22
N VAL A 108 -8.87 -10.76 6.69
CA VAL A 108 -8.67 -9.51 5.93
C VAL A 108 -8.22 -9.84 4.50
N ARG A 109 -8.70 -9.04 3.54
CA ARG A 109 -8.36 -9.16 2.11
C ARG A 109 -7.74 -7.86 1.64
N THR A 110 -6.50 -7.93 1.16
CA THR A 110 -5.74 -6.76 0.71
C THR A 110 -5.36 -6.94 -0.76
N ASN A 111 -5.77 -5.99 -1.61
CA ASN A 111 -5.34 -5.94 -3.01
C ASN A 111 -3.93 -5.39 -3.10
N PHE A 112 -3.11 -5.93 -3.98
CA PHE A 112 -1.77 -5.42 -4.24
C PHE A 112 -1.30 -5.72 -5.65
N GLY A 113 -0.37 -4.88 -6.17
CA GLY A 113 0.33 -5.11 -7.43
C GLY A 113 1.77 -5.56 -7.17
N ILE A 114 2.22 -6.60 -7.84
CA ILE A 114 3.62 -7.07 -7.77
C ILE A 114 4.46 -6.14 -8.64
N ARG A 115 5.28 -5.30 -8.03
CA ARG A 115 6.15 -4.36 -8.73
C ARG A 115 7.39 -4.02 -7.91
N THR A 116 8.43 -3.59 -8.58
CA THR A 116 9.60 -2.97 -7.98
C THR A 116 9.80 -1.57 -8.51
N VAL A 117 10.23 -0.67 -7.64
CA VAL A 117 10.55 0.71 -8.00
C VAL A 117 11.96 1.05 -7.56
N ARG A 118 12.68 1.83 -8.37
CA ARG A 118 14.00 2.33 -8.03
C ARG A 118 14.14 3.77 -8.53
N PHE A 119 14.62 4.63 -7.67
CA PHE A 119 15.04 5.97 -8.04
C PHE A 119 16.57 6.00 -8.11
N ASP A 120 17.07 6.50 -9.20
CA ASP A 120 18.49 6.71 -9.41
C ASP A 120 18.76 8.19 -9.66
N LYS A 121 19.80 8.74 -9.01
CA LYS A 121 20.11 10.16 -9.08
C LYS A 121 20.55 10.64 -10.47
N ASP A 122 21.13 9.74 -11.27
CA ASP A 122 21.68 10.05 -12.60
C ASP A 122 20.78 9.53 -13.72
N GLU A 123 20.11 8.38 -13.49
CA GLU A 123 19.33 7.69 -14.51
C GLU A 123 17.80 7.88 -14.36
N GLY A 124 17.32 8.39 -13.20
CA GLY A 124 15.91 8.68 -12.96
C GLY A 124 15.11 7.51 -12.36
N PHE A 125 13.89 7.33 -12.81
CA PHE A 125 12.94 6.38 -12.22
C PHE A 125 12.86 5.08 -13.03
N PHE A 126 12.87 3.96 -12.33
CA PHE A 126 12.74 2.63 -12.89
C PHE A 126 11.54 1.89 -12.28
N LEU A 127 10.74 1.28 -13.14
CA LEU A 127 9.65 0.40 -12.78
C LEU A 127 9.94 -1.01 -13.30
N ASN A 128 9.92 -2.01 -12.41
CA ASN A 128 10.20 -3.42 -12.76
C ASN A 128 11.55 -3.63 -13.46
N GLY A 129 12.53 -2.80 -13.10
CA GLY A 129 13.88 -2.85 -13.66
C GLY A 129 14.07 -2.09 -14.98
N GLU A 130 13.02 -1.55 -15.58
CA GLU A 130 13.08 -0.77 -16.83
C GLU A 130 12.92 0.72 -16.54
N HIS A 131 13.67 1.56 -17.29
CA HIS A 131 13.54 3.01 -17.20
C HIS A 131 12.12 3.44 -17.56
N PHE A 132 11.52 4.28 -16.73
CA PHE A 132 10.13 4.67 -16.87
C PHE A 132 9.97 6.19 -16.79
N SER A 133 9.36 6.79 -17.81
CA SER A 133 9.07 8.22 -17.86
C SER A 133 7.81 8.55 -17.08
N ILE A 134 7.93 9.40 -16.06
CA ILE A 134 6.82 9.89 -15.26
C ILE A 134 6.13 11.03 -16.00
N LEU A 135 4.87 10.83 -16.37
CA LEU A 135 3.99 11.81 -16.99
C LEU A 135 2.75 11.97 -16.11
N GLY A 136 2.60 13.11 -15.44
CA GLY A 136 1.57 13.22 -14.44
C GLY A 136 1.03 14.62 -14.20
N ALA A 137 0.04 14.68 -13.34
CA ALA A 137 -0.60 15.89 -12.85
C ALA A 137 -0.74 15.88 -11.33
N ASN A 138 -0.90 17.08 -10.76
CA ASN A 138 -1.28 17.23 -9.37
C ASN A 138 -2.79 17.13 -9.23
N VAL A 139 -3.26 16.52 -8.14
CA VAL A 139 -4.67 16.47 -7.78
C VAL A 139 -4.85 16.90 -6.33
N HIS A 140 -5.78 17.81 -6.11
CA HIS A 140 -6.31 18.12 -4.79
C HIS A 140 -7.60 17.34 -4.54
N GLN A 141 -7.85 16.96 -3.29
CA GLN A 141 -9.09 16.29 -2.92
C GLN A 141 -10.18 17.33 -2.66
N ASP A 142 -10.59 18.03 -3.72
CA ASP A 142 -11.67 18.99 -3.69
C ASP A 142 -12.47 18.99 -5.00
N HIS A 143 -13.76 19.27 -4.89
CA HIS A 143 -14.66 19.42 -6.03
C HIS A 143 -15.56 20.63 -5.89
N ALA A 144 -15.87 21.25 -7.01
CA ALA A 144 -16.85 22.32 -7.07
C ALA A 144 -18.21 21.83 -6.54
N GLY A 145 -18.70 22.51 -5.51
CA GLY A 145 -19.98 22.19 -4.85
C GLY A 145 -19.93 21.14 -3.76
N TRP A 146 -18.80 20.40 -3.62
CA TRP A 146 -18.64 19.36 -2.59
C TRP A 146 -17.43 19.59 -1.69
N ALA A 147 -16.55 20.50 -2.04
CA ALA A 147 -15.28 20.71 -1.35
C ALA A 147 -14.58 19.35 -1.13
N ASP A 148 -14.14 19.03 0.08
CA ASP A 148 -13.41 17.80 0.42
C ASP A 148 -14.29 16.55 0.45
N ALA A 149 -15.63 16.69 0.43
CA ALA A 149 -16.56 15.56 0.45
C ALA A 149 -16.66 14.88 -0.93
N VAL A 150 -15.52 14.55 -1.52
CA VAL A 150 -15.45 13.93 -2.85
C VAL A 150 -15.99 12.51 -2.82
N THR A 151 -16.93 12.24 -3.70
CA THR A 151 -17.54 10.90 -3.79
C THR A 151 -16.61 9.88 -4.45
N ARG A 152 -16.80 8.59 -4.16
CA ARG A 152 -16.08 7.51 -4.84
C ARG A 152 -16.23 7.57 -6.36
N SER A 153 -17.40 7.95 -6.88
CA SER A 153 -17.63 8.14 -8.32
C SER A 153 -16.84 9.33 -8.88
N GLY A 154 -16.73 10.43 -8.11
CA GLY A 154 -15.91 11.58 -8.46
C GLY A 154 -14.42 11.20 -8.57
N ILE A 155 -13.88 10.54 -7.55
CA ILE A 155 -12.50 10.04 -7.55
C ILE A 155 -12.23 9.15 -8.77
N ARG A 156 -13.10 8.18 -9.03
CA ARG A 156 -12.95 7.25 -10.16
C ARG A 156 -12.99 7.96 -11.51
N ARG A 157 -13.88 8.95 -11.65
CA ARG A 157 -13.97 9.78 -12.86
C ARG A 157 -12.69 10.56 -13.10
N ASP A 158 -12.16 11.23 -12.09
CA ASP A 158 -11.00 12.10 -12.24
C ASP A 158 -9.75 11.29 -12.60
N ILE A 159 -9.53 10.15 -11.93
CA ILE A 159 -8.42 9.25 -12.26
C ILE A 159 -8.58 8.68 -13.67
N GLN A 160 -9.80 8.34 -14.09
CA GLN A 160 -10.08 7.88 -15.45
C GLN A 160 -9.74 8.95 -16.49
N MET A 161 -10.15 10.19 -16.26
CA MET A 161 -9.85 11.32 -17.17
C MET A 161 -8.34 11.55 -17.28
N ILE A 162 -7.60 11.49 -16.18
CA ILE A 162 -6.13 11.61 -16.18
C ILE A 162 -5.50 10.50 -17.01
N LYS A 163 -5.96 9.26 -16.84
CA LYS A 163 -5.50 8.12 -17.64
C LYS A 163 -5.79 8.31 -19.13
N GLU A 164 -6.98 8.78 -19.49
CA GLU A 164 -7.38 9.05 -20.88
C GLU A 164 -6.59 10.18 -21.52
N CYS A 165 -6.08 11.12 -20.73
CA CYS A 165 -5.12 12.13 -21.19
C CYS A 165 -3.70 11.58 -21.47
N GLY A 166 -3.49 10.28 -21.29
CA GLY A 166 -2.18 9.64 -21.52
C GLY A 166 -1.20 9.79 -20.36
N MET A 167 -1.67 10.23 -19.19
CA MET A 167 -0.84 10.32 -18.00
C MET A 167 -0.76 8.96 -17.29
N ASN A 168 0.36 8.73 -16.61
CA ASN A 168 0.66 7.49 -15.89
C ASN A 168 0.91 7.69 -14.41
N THR A 169 0.90 8.94 -13.94
CA THR A 169 1.23 9.30 -12.56
C THR A 169 0.33 10.41 -12.06
N ILE A 170 -0.03 10.36 -10.77
CA ILE A 170 -0.71 11.43 -10.05
C ILE A 170 0.10 11.76 -8.80
N ARG A 171 0.32 13.06 -8.57
CA ARG A 171 0.76 13.59 -7.28
C ARG A 171 -0.46 14.05 -6.49
N GLY A 172 -0.74 13.37 -5.38
CA GLY A 172 -1.78 13.77 -4.44
C GLY A 172 -1.29 14.90 -3.53
N SER A 173 -1.57 16.14 -3.92
CA SER A 173 -1.09 17.34 -3.23
C SER A 173 -2.06 17.76 -2.13
N HIS A 174 -1.61 18.21 -1.02
CA HIS A 174 -0.33 18.21 -0.31
C HIS A 174 -0.50 17.46 1.01
N TYR A 175 -1.37 16.47 1.03
CA TYR A 175 -1.86 15.74 2.20
C TYR A 175 -2.27 14.31 1.80
N PRO A 176 -2.40 13.38 2.75
CA PRO A 176 -2.94 12.06 2.46
C PRO A 176 -4.36 12.16 1.87
N HIS A 177 -4.56 11.55 0.72
CA HIS A 177 -5.87 11.44 0.10
C HIS A 177 -6.66 10.27 0.70
N HIS A 178 -7.97 10.27 0.48
CA HIS A 178 -8.82 9.15 0.89
C HIS A 178 -8.27 7.81 0.38
N PRO A 179 -8.19 6.73 1.18
CA PRO A 179 -7.59 5.44 0.77
C PRO A 179 -8.15 4.87 -0.54
N TYR A 180 -9.42 5.10 -0.82
CA TYR A 180 -10.04 4.72 -2.10
C TYR A 180 -9.37 5.35 -3.32
N PHE A 181 -8.70 6.50 -3.17
CA PHE A 181 -7.98 7.16 -4.26
C PHE A 181 -6.79 6.29 -4.73
N ALA A 182 -5.96 5.84 -3.79
CA ALA A 182 -4.84 4.94 -4.07
C ALA A 182 -5.33 3.62 -4.69
N GLN A 183 -6.41 3.07 -4.16
CA GLN A 183 -7.02 1.84 -4.67
C GLN A 183 -7.45 1.98 -6.14
N VAL A 184 -8.07 3.09 -6.52
CA VAL A 184 -8.45 3.34 -7.92
C VAL A 184 -7.22 3.58 -8.80
N CYS A 185 -6.17 4.23 -8.29
CA CYS A 185 -4.91 4.37 -9.01
C CYS A 185 -4.29 3.00 -9.33
N ASP A 186 -4.25 2.10 -8.36
CA ASP A 186 -3.75 0.73 -8.57
C ASP A 186 -4.59 -0.03 -9.62
N GLU A 187 -5.92 0.08 -9.58
CA GLU A 187 -6.83 -0.56 -10.53
C GLU A 187 -6.69 0.01 -11.96
N LYS A 188 -6.39 1.30 -12.09
CA LYS A 188 -6.33 2.01 -13.37
C LYS A 188 -4.92 2.07 -13.98
N GLY A 189 -3.91 1.59 -13.27
CA GLY A 189 -2.53 1.68 -13.73
C GLY A 189 -2.00 3.12 -13.68
N ILE A 190 -2.19 3.78 -12.55
CA ILE A 190 -1.63 5.09 -12.26
C ILE A 190 -0.67 4.96 -11.09
N LEU A 191 0.54 5.44 -11.23
CA LEU A 191 1.48 5.61 -10.13
C LEU A 191 0.98 6.75 -9.24
N PHE A 192 0.81 6.49 -7.95
CA PHE A 192 0.33 7.47 -7.01
C PHE A 192 1.47 7.94 -6.10
N TRP A 193 1.82 9.21 -6.23
CA TRP A 193 2.74 9.89 -5.33
C TRP A 193 1.93 10.51 -4.19
N SER A 194 1.82 9.81 -3.09
CA SER A 194 1.15 10.29 -1.88
C SER A 194 2.07 11.22 -1.11
N GLU A 195 1.51 12.28 -0.54
CA GLU A 195 2.22 13.21 0.32
C GLU A 195 1.66 13.18 1.73
N MET A 196 2.54 13.38 2.70
CA MET A 196 2.17 13.65 4.09
C MET A 196 1.96 15.16 4.26
N CYS A 197 1.32 15.57 5.37
CA CYS A 197 1.01 16.97 5.67
C CYS A 197 2.25 17.82 5.96
N PHE A 198 3.35 17.55 5.31
CA PHE A 198 4.59 18.30 5.39
C PHE A 198 4.62 19.35 4.30
N TRP A 199 4.13 20.52 4.58
CA TRP A 199 4.28 21.62 3.66
C TRP A 199 4.62 22.91 4.43
N GLY A 200 5.55 23.64 3.89
CA GLY A 200 6.09 24.84 4.46
C GLY A 200 7.60 24.81 4.46
N THR A 201 8.19 25.96 4.41
CA THR A 201 9.63 26.13 4.60
C THR A 201 9.87 26.12 6.09
N GLY A 202 10.34 25.02 6.65
CA GLY A 202 10.82 25.01 8.02
C GLY A 202 11.89 26.07 8.22
N GLY A 203 11.78 26.84 9.28
CA GLY A 203 12.74 27.86 9.61
C GLY A 203 12.16 28.96 10.47
N ASP A 204 13.04 29.75 11.06
CA ASP A 204 12.69 30.86 11.90
C ASP A 204 11.74 31.84 11.20
N LYS A 205 10.91 32.48 12.01
CA LYS A 205 9.90 33.48 11.67
C LYS A 205 10.31 34.34 10.49
N GLN A 206 9.87 34.01 9.30
CA GLN A 206 9.87 34.94 8.20
C GLN A 206 8.56 35.72 8.23
N GLU A 207 8.65 37.02 8.14
CA GLU A 207 7.48 37.87 7.89
C GLU A 207 6.88 37.48 6.55
N GLY A 208 5.70 36.86 6.58
CA GLY A 208 5.00 36.44 5.39
C GLY A 208 4.00 35.32 5.64
N TYR A 209 3.37 34.88 4.60
CA TYR A 209 2.22 33.97 4.55
C TYR A 209 2.50 32.56 5.14
N TRP A 210 3.76 32.20 5.34
CA TRP A 210 4.20 30.86 5.72
C TRP A 210 5.08 30.86 6.96
N THR A 211 4.44 30.87 8.12
CA THR A 211 5.13 30.75 9.40
C THR A 211 5.14 29.31 9.94
N ALA A 212 4.62 28.35 9.17
CA ALA A 212 4.59 26.96 9.60
C ALA A 212 5.96 26.31 9.48
N SER A 213 6.44 25.70 10.57
CA SER A 213 7.58 24.81 10.54
C SER A 213 7.22 23.55 9.75
N ALA A 214 8.06 23.13 8.81
CA ALA A 214 7.90 21.87 8.10
C ALA A 214 8.16 20.66 9.01
N TYR A 215 8.84 20.86 10.12
CA TYR A 215 9.17 19.83 11.09
C TYR A 215 8.57 20.17 12.43
N PRO A 216 7.91 19.19 13.10
CA PRO A 216 7.47 19.38 14.46
C PRO A 216 8.67 19.75 15.36
N PRO A 217 8.49 20.67 16.33
CA PRO A 217 9.58 21.14 17.17
C PRO A 217 10.06 20.12 18.20
N ASN A 218 9.33 19.04 18.44
CA ASN A 218 9.59 18.05 19.46
C ASN A 218 9.80 16.65 18.88
N GLU A 219 10.66 15.86 19.49
CA GLU A 219 10.90 14.46 19.14
C GLU A 219 9.61 13.60 19.18
N SER A 220 8.73 13.85 20.16
CA SER A 220 7.44 13.16 20.27
C SER A 220 6.50 13.42 19.10
N ASP A 221 6.59 14.63 18.52
CA ASP A 221 5.75 14.99 17.36
C ASP A 221 6.39 14.49 16.06
N GLN A 222 7.72 14.29 16.04
CA GLN A 222 8.44 13.71 14.90
C GLN A 222 8.13 12.23 14.76
N THR A 223 8.06 11.47 15.87
CA THR A 223 7.71 10.06 15.88
C THR A 223 6.27 9.78 15.41
N ALA A 224 5.39 10.75 15.46
CA ALA A 224 4.02 10.61 14.94
C ALA A 224 3.95 10.64 13.39
N PHE A 225 5.06 10.95 12.72
CA PHE A 225 5.15 10.99 11.26
C PHE A 225 6.00 9.85 10.67
N GLU A 226 6.65 9.06 11.49
CA GLU A 226 7.37 7.84 11.13
C GLU A 226 6.42 6.63 11.13
#